data_6e1c7225bd20266e3564d3259f65a472
#
_entry.id   6e1c7225bd20266e3564d3259f65a472
#
_cell.length_a   1.000
_cell.length_b   1.000
_cell.length_c   1.000
_cell.angle_alpha   90.00
_cell.angle_beta   90.00
_cell.angle_gamma   90.00
#
_symmetry.space_group_name_H-M   'P 1'
#
loop_
_entity.id
_entity.type
_entity.pdbx_description
1 polymer ?
#
loop_
_entity_poly.entity_id
_entity_poly.type
_entity_poly.pdbx_seq_one_letter_code
_entity_poly.pdbx_strand_id
1 'polypeptide(L)'
;ASDVYKRQVLDVMMPKMDGWETCKTIRRYSQVPIIMLTARSEERDELLGFELGVDEYITKPFSPKILVARIEAILRRGSGTSTGEILEADGIRVDKDAHEVSVDGKPVDLSNKEFELLTYFMENEGIALSREKILNHVWNYDYFGDARTIDTHVKKLRAKIGEKGDYIKTIWGMGYKFEAEENGSDK
;
A
#
# COMPACT_ATOMS: atom_id res chain seq x y z
N ALA A 1 -15.61 -21.53 -9.03
CA ALA A 1 -16.35 -20.53 -8.23
C ALA A 1 -15.35 -19.55 -7.63
N SER A 2 -14.83 -18.68 -8.42
CA SER A 2 -13.96 -17.59 -8.02
C SER A 2 -14.66 -16.28 -8.27
N ASP A 3 -14.41 -15.28 -7.46
CA ASP A 3 -14.75 -13.88 -7.64
C ASP A 3 -16.15 -13.39 -7.22
N VAL A 4 -16.52 -13.64 -5.97
CA VAL A 4 -17.68 -12.92 -5.40
C VAL A 4 -17.25 -11.73 -4.52
N TYR A 5 -16.02 -11.68 -4.00
CA TYR A 5 -15.60 -10.62 -3.09
C TYR A 5 -14.45 -9.80 -3.67
N LYS A 6 -14.78 -8.66 -4.26
CA LYS A 6 -13.75 -7.72 -4.77
C LYS A 6 -13.19 -6.78 -3.68
N ARG A 7 -13.72 -6.84 -2.44
CA ARG A 7 -13.32 -5.99 -1.30
C ARG A 7 -13.98 -6.43 -0.01
N GLN A 8 -13.40 -6.04 1.14
CA GLN A 8 -13.97 -6.32 2.44
C GLN A 8 -13.99 -5.07 3.33
N VAL A 9 -15.10 -4.89 4.05
CA VAL A 9 -15.20 -3.93 5.16
C VAL A 9 -15.33 -4.75 6.43
N LEU A 10 -14.39 -4.58 7.36
CA LEU A 10 -14.33 -5.31 8.61
C LEU A 10 -14.56 -4.40 9.81
N ASP A 11 -15.42 -4.80 10.71
CA ASP A 11 -15.54 -4.18 12.01
C ASP A 11 -14.57 -4.84 12.99
N VAL A 12 -13.78 -4.05 13.74
CA VAL A 12 -12.88 -4.57 14.77
C VAL A 12 -13.65 -5.27 15.88
N MET A 13 -14.80 -4.72 16.26
CA MET A 13 -15.62 -5.22 17.37
C MET A 13 -16.67 -6.25 16.91
N MET A 14 -16.23 -7.33 16.28
CA MET A 14 -17.14 -8.43 15.90
C MET A 14 -17.20 -9.51 16.97
N PRO A 15 -18.38 -10.13 17.23
CA PRO A 15 -18.48 -11.27 18.13
C PRO A 15 -17.83 -12.53 17.53
N LYS A 16 -17.19 -13.35 18.37
CA LYS A 16 -16.51 -14.63 18.07
C LYS A 16 -15.12 -14.53 17.45
N MET A 17 -14.90 -13.70 16.45
CA MET A 17 -13.59 -13.45 15.83
C MET A 17 -13.48 -11.93 15.62
N ASP A 18 -12.44 -11.32 16.16
CA ASP A 18 -12.25 -9.88 15.97
C ASP A 18 -11.79 -9.54 14.54
N GLY A 19 -11.90 -8.26 14.18
CA GLY A 19 -11.53 -7.79 12.85
C GLY A 19 -10.06 -8.05 12.51
N TRP A 20 -9.17 -8.05 13.52
CA TRP A 20 -7.74 -8.27 13.35
C TRP A 20 -7.41 -9.70 12.92
N GLU A 21 -7.98 -10.70 13.62
CA GLU A 21 -7.80 -12.11 13.28
C GLU A 21 -8.45 -12.43 11.93
N THR A 22 -9.57 -11.77 11.61
CA THR A 22 -10.22 -11.88 10.31
C THR A 22 -9.30 -11.33 9.21
N CYS A 23 -8.70 -10.15 9.41
CA CYS A 23 -7.76 -9.55 8.48
C CYS A 23 -6.55 -10.46 8.25
N LYS A 24 -5.92 -10.96 9.30
CA LYS A 24 -4.80 -11.93 9.20
C LYS A 24 -5.17 -13.15 8.37
N THR A 25 -6.38 -13.66 8.60
CA THR A 25 -6.85 -14.86 7.89
C THR A 25 -7.03 -14.57 6.41
N ILE A 26 -7.66 -13.44 6.05
CA ILE A 26 -7.84 -13.04 4.64
C ILE A 26 -6.49 -12.85 3.97
N ARG A 27 -5.54 -12.18 4.62
CA ARG A 27 -4.20 -11.90 4.05
C ARG A 27 -3.35 -13.13 3.77
N ARG A 28 -3.69 -14.29 4.33
CA ARG A 28 -3.04 -15.56 3.98
C ARG A 28 -3.43 -16.06 2.58
N TYR A 29 -4.56 -15.61 2.04
CA TYR A 29 -5.14 -16.15 0.82
C TYR A 29 -5.50 -15.10 -0.23
N SER A 30 -5.54 -13.81 0.16
CA SER A 30 -6.02 -12.75 -0.72
C SER A 30 -5.43 -11.38 -0.39
N GLN A 31 -5.14 -10.61 -1.44
CA GLN A 31 -4.76 -9.20 -1.34
C GLN A 31 -5.94 -8.24 -1.58
N VAL A 32 -7.16 -8.74 -1.51
CA VAL A 32 -8.37 -7.92 -1.65
C VAL A 32 -8.30 -6.69 -0.73
N PRO A 33 -8.66 -5.49 -1.19
CA PRO A 33 -8.67 -4.30 -0.35
C PRO A 33 -9.53 -4.48 0.90
N ILE A 34 -8.95 -4.14 2.07
CA ILE A 34 -9.61 -4.25 3.38
C ILE A 34 -9.72 -2.86 4.00
N ILE A 35 -10.95 -2.49 4.34
CA ILE A 35 -11.24 -1.29 5.13
C ILE A 35 -11.63 -1.75 6.54
N MET A 36 -10.94 -1.23 7.55
CA MET A 36 -11.22 -1.54 8.95
C MET A 36 -12.06 -0.43 9.58
N LEU A 37 -13.18 -0.81 10.20
CA LEU A 37 -14.00 0.10 11.01
C LEU A 37 -13.65 -0.10 12.49
N THR A 38 -13.24 0.95 13.19
CA THR A 38 -12.82 0.85 14.59
C THR A 38 -13.42 1.95 15.45
N ALA A 39 -13.77 1.63 16.70
CA ALA A 39 -14.10 2.61 17.72
C ALA A 39 -12.85 3.14 18.44
N ARG A 40 -11.69 2.56 18.18
CA ARG A 40 -10.43 2.87 18.84
C ARG A 40 -9.58 3.74 17.93
N SER A 41 -9.11 4.86 18.46
CA SER A 41 -8.18 5.79 17.81
C SER A 41 -6.79 5.72 18.46
N GLU A 42 -6.44 4.58 19.08
CA GLU A 42 -5.12 4.45 19.68
C GLU A 42 -4.09 4.15 18.58
N GLU A 43 -2.97 4.86 18.61
CA GLU A 43 -1.84 4.71 17.69
C GLU A 43 -1.37 3.24 17.56
N ARG A 44 -1.47 2.46 18.65
CA ARG A 44 -1.13 1.03 18.65
C ARG A 44 -2.04 0.19 17.75
N ASP A 45 -3.33 0.51 17.72
CA ASP A 45 -4.31 -0.23 16.92
C ASP A 45 -4.13 0.09 15.42
N GLU A 46 -3.78 1.34 15.08
CA GLU A 46 -3.46 1.74 13.72
C GLU A 46 -2.17 1.07 13.23
N LEU A 47 -1.11 1.07 14.03
CA LEU A 47 0.15 0.37 13.73
C LEU A 47 -0.08 -1.12 13.48
N LEU A 48 -0.86 -1.78 14.35
CA LEU A 48 -1.20 -3.19 14.20
C LEU A 48 -1.95 -3.45 12.88
N GLY A 49 -2.88 -2.57 12.51
CA GLY A 49 -3.61 -2.73 11.27
C GLY A 49 -2.75 -2.61 10.03
N PHE A 50 -1.84 -1.66 10.02
CA PHE A 50 -0.88 -1.53 8.93
C PHE A 50 0.08 -2.73 8.88
N GLU A 51 0.51 -3.24 10.03
CA GLU A 51 1.26 -4.51 10.09
C GLU A 51 0.48 -5.69 9.51
N LEU A 52 -0.84 -5.68 9.63
CA LEU A 52 -1.72 -6.73 9.10
C LEU A 52 -2.10 -6.51 7.63
N GLY A 53 -1.69 -5.40 7.02
CA GLY A 53 -1.96 -5.10 5.63
C GLY A 53 -3.37 -4.55 5.36
N VAL A 54 -3.93 -3.81 6.31
CA VAL A 54 -5.17 -3.04 6.11
C VAL A 54 -4.89 -1.88 5.16
N ASP A 55 -5.80 -1.65 4.21
CA ASP A 55 -5.66 -0.60 3.19
C ASP A 55 -6.17 0.75 3.69
N GLU A 56 -7.18 0.76 4.55
CA GLU A 56 -7.79 1.98 5.07
C GLU A 56 -8.41 1.74 6.45
N TYR A 57 -8.38 2.81 7.26
CA TYR A 57 -8.98 2.87 8.58
C TYR A 57 -10.05 3.93 8.65
N ILE A 58 -11.19 3.60 9.27
CA ILE A 58 -12.26 4.56 9.52
C ILE A 58 -12.67 4.44 10.99
N THR A 59 -12.48 5.51 11.73
CA THR A 59 -12.87 5.59 13.15
C THR A 59 -14.37 5.86 13.30
N LYS A 60 -14.99 5.18 14.23
CA LYS A 60 -16.39 5.45 14.65
C LYS A 60 -16.44 6.59 15.66
N PRO A 61 -17.44 7.51 15.58
CA PRO A 61 -18.54 7.54 14.61
C PRO A 61 -18.07 8.09 13.24
N PHE A 62 -18.56 7.53 12.14
CA PHE A 62 -18.26 7.98 10.78
C PHE A 62 -19.53 8.31 10.00
N SER A 63 -19.39 9.18 9.01
CA SER A 63 -20.46 9.42 8.05
C SER A 63 -20.53 8.32 7.00
N PRO A 64 -21.70 7.73 6.72
CA PRO A 64 -21.84 6.77 5.63
C PRO A 64 -21.36 7.30 4.29
N LYS A 65 -21.51 8.60 4.04
CA LYS A 65 -21.01 9.25 2.81
C LYS A 65 -19.48 9.19 2.71
N ILE A 66 -18.79 9.37 3.84
CA ILE A 66 -17.31 9.25 3.88
C ILE A 66 -16.90 7.82 3.62
N LEU A 67 -17.56 6.83 4.21
CA LEU A 67 -17.28 5.42 3.97
C LEU A 67 -17.44 5.08 2.48
N VAL A 68 -18.55 5.48 1.86
CA VAL A 68 -18.79 5.25 0.43
C VAL A 68 -17.73 5.92 -0.42
N ALA A 69 -17.39 7.19 -0.15
CA ALA A 69 -16.36 7.91 -0.90
C ALA A 69 -14.99 7.22 -0.81
N ARG A 70 -14.60 6.68 0.34
CA ARG A 70 -13.35 5.93 0.52
C ARG A 70 -13.38 4.59 -0.21
N ILE A 71 -14.50 3.87 -0.15
CA ILE A 71 -14.71 2.66 -0.93
C ILE A 71 -14.54 2.96 -2.43
N GLU A 72 -15.22 3.98 -2.94
CA GLU A 72 -15.14 4.39 -4.34
C GLU A 72 -13.71 4.80 -4.74
N ALA A 73 -12.98 5.50 -3.87
CA ALA A 73 -11.60 5.88 -4.11
C ALA A 73 -10.68 4.66 -4.27
N ILE A 74 -10.80 3.67 -3.39
CA ILE A 74 -10.05 2.41 -3.47
C ILE A 74 -10.40 1.65 -4.75
N LEU A 75 -11.67 1.70 -5.17
CA LEU A 75 -12.14 0.99 -6.35
C LEU A 75 -11.73 1.63 -7.67
N ARG A 76 -11.77 2.96 -7.72
CA ARG A 76 -11.36 3.72 -8.90
C ARG A 76 -9.89 3.49 -9.23
N ARG A 77 -9.06 3.24 -8.21
CA ARG A 77 -7.65 2.90 -8.37
C ARG A 77 -7.44 1.54 -9.04
N GLY A 78 -8.40 0.60 -8.88
CA GLY A 78 -8.37 -0.71 -9.53
C GLY A 78 -9.12 -0.78 -10.88
N SER A 79 -9.73 0.32 -11.34
CA SER A 79 -10.51 0.38 -12.59
C SER A 79 -10.10 1.56 -13.48
N GLY A 80 -8.80 1.88 -13.49
CA GLY A 80 -8.25 2.92 -14.34
C GLY A 80 -8.60 2.68 -15.83
N THR A 81 -9.01 3.72 -16.53
CA THR A 81 -9.01 3.72 -17.99
C THR A 81 -7.59 3.36 -18.45
N SER A 82 -7.48 2.27 -19.18
CA SER A 82 -6.22 1.75 -19.72
C SER A 82 -5.42 2.88 -20.40
N THR A 83 -4.39 3.37 -19.73
CA THR A 83 -3.46 4.36 -20.27
C THR A 83 -2.22 3.69 -20.85
N GLY A 84 -2.08 2.37 -20.66
CA GLY A 84 -0.89 1.60 -21.05
C GLY A 84 0.36 2.02 -20.26
N GLU A 85 0.16 2.63 -19.09
CA GLU A 85 1.27 3.20 -18.32
C GLU A 85 2.03 2.12 -17.55
N ILE A 86 3.20 1.79 -18.08
CA ILE A 86 4.14 0.85 -17.50
C ILE A 86 5.33 1.63 -16.97
N LEU A 87 5.69 1.40 -15.71
CA LEU A 87 6.93 1.90 -15.13
C LEU A 87 7.95 0.78 -15.09
N GLU A 88 9.16 1.07 -15.55
CA GLU A 88 10.28 0.12 -15.53
C GLU A 88 11.53 0.78 -14.97
N ALA A 89 12.19 0.09 -14.06
CA ALA A 89 13.46 0.52 -13.49
C ALA A 89 14.28 -0.71 -13.09
N ASP A 90 15.36 -0.95 -13.77
CA ASP A 90 16.32 -2.05 -13.54
C ASP A 90 15.68 -3.37 -13.05
N GLY A 91 14.87 -3.98 -13.90
CA GLY A 91 14.21 -5.26 -13.63
C GLY A 91 12.93 -5.17 -12.81
N ILE A 92 12.60 -4.05 -12.20
CA ILE A 92 11.26 -3.80 -11.61
C ILE A 92 10.34 -3.33 -12.72
N ARG A 93 9.19 -3.98 -12.88
CA ARG A 93 8.14 -3.57 -13.81
C ARG A 93 6.83 -3.46 -13.08
N VAL A 94 6.19 -2.30 -13.18
CA VAL A 94 4.86 -2.01 -12.65
C VAL A 94 3.91 -1.72 -13.80
N ASP A 95 2.90 -2.54 -13.96
CA ASP A 95 1.80 -2.32 -14.89
C ASP A 95 0.63 -1.68 -14.10
N LYS A 96 0.43 -0.38 -14.31
CA LYS A 96 -0.57 0.39 -13.55
C LYS A 96 -1.99 0.00 -13.91
N ASP A 97 -2.22 -0.41 -15.15
CA ASP A 97 -3.54 -0.79 -15.63
C ASP A 97 -3.93 -2.21 -15.19
N ALA A 98 -3.00 -3.15 -15.30
CA ALA A 98 -3.20 -4.52 -14.82
C ALA A 98 -3.11 -4.64 -13.30
N HIS A 99 -2.56 -3.61 -12.60
CA HIS A 99 -2.24 -3.63 -11.18
C HIS A 99 -1.29 -4.78 -10.81
N GLU A 100 -0.31 -5.02 -11.68
CA GLU A 100 0.65 -6.10 -11.56
C GLU A 100 2.07 -5.57 -11.39
N VAL A 101 2.86 -6.31 -10.62
CA VAL A 101 4.29 -6.03 -10.41
C VAL A 101 5.09 -7.28 -10.70
N SER A 102 6.21 -7.11 -11.37
CA SER A 102 7.22 -8.14 -11.50
C SER A 102 8.62 -7.61 -11.20
N VAL A 103 9.47 -8.48 -10.68
CA VAL A 103 10.89 -8.21 -10.44
C VAL A 103 11.69 -9.30 -11.16
N ASP A 104 12.57 -8.88 -12.06
CA ASP A 104 13.36 -9.77 -12.93
C ASP A 104 12.47 -10.81 -13.62
N GLY A 105 11.32 -10.38 -14.13
CA GLY A 105 10.33 -11.20 -14.82
C GLY A 105 9.49 -12.12 -13.93
N LYS A 106 9.71 -12.12 -12.63
CA LYS A 106 8.91 -12.90 -11.66
C LYS A 106 7.81 -12.06 -11.06
N PRO A 107 6.55 -12.51 -11.06
CA PRO A 107 5.46 -11.77 -10.44
C PRO A 107 5.66 -11.63 -8.93
N VAL A 108 5.34 -10.45 -8.39
CA VAL A 108 5.42 -10.13 -6.96
C VAL A 108 4.05 -9.72 -6.48
N ASP A 109 3.56 -10.39 -5.45
CA ASP A 109 2.25 -10.12 -4.86
C ASP A 109 2.35 -9.00 -3.82
N LEU A 110 1.91 -7.81 -4.19
CA LEU A 110 1.85 -6.62 -3.33
C LEU A 110 0.41 -6.36 -2.88
N SER A 111 0.25 -5.90 -1.63
CA SER A 111 -1.01 -5.31 -1.22
C SER A 111 -1.24 -4.00 -1.99
N ASN A 112 -2.50 -3.53 -2.01
CA ASN A 112 -2.83 -2.29 -2.73
C ASN A 112 -1.97 -1.09 -2.28
N LYS A 113 -1.70 -0.96 -0.97
CA LYS A 113 -0.84 0.12 -0.44
C LYS A 113 0.64 -0.05 -0.76
N GLU A 114 1.13 -1.27 -0.81
CA GLU A 114 2.50 -1.55 -1.24
C GLU A 114 2.67 -1.26 -2.74
N PHE A 115 1.67 -1.58 -3.54
CA PHE A 115 1.63 -1.25 -4.97
C PHE A 115 1.64 0.27 -5.18
N GLU A 116 0.74 1.01 -4.50
CA GLU A 116 0.70 2.47 -4.58
C GLU A 116 2.02 3.11 -4.13
N LEU A 117 2.62 2.57 -3.07
CA LEU A 117 3.89 3.05 -2.53
C LEU A 117 5.04 2.84 -3.52
N LEU A 118 5.14 1.65 -4.13
CA LEU A 118 6.15 1.34 -5.15
C LEU A 118 5.96 2.23 -6.38
N THR A 119 4.74 2.35 -6.87
CA THR A 119 4.39 3.21 -8.00
C THR A 119 4.83 4.66 -7.75
N TYR A 120 4.49 5.19 -6.56
CA TYR A 120 4.85 6.57 -6.19
C TYR A 120 6.37 6.77 -6.10
N PHE A 121 7.10 5.79 -5.60
CA PHE A 121 8.55 5.84 -5.58
C PHE A 121 9.16 5.86 -6.98
N MET A 122 8.70 5.00 -7.88
CA MET A 122 9.21 4.93 -9.25
C MET A 122 8.85 6.18 -10.07
N GLU A 123 7.65 6.74 -9.89
CA GLU A 123 7.25 8.02 -10.51
C GLU A 123 8.10 9.22 -10.04
N ASN A 124 8.73 9.11 -8.86
CA ASN A 124 9.58 10.13 -8.28
C ASN A 124 11.02 9.66 -8.13
N GLU A 125 11.51 8.86 -9.08
CA GLU A 125 12.89 8.37 -9.08
C GLU A 125 13.91 9.50 -8.92
N GLY A 126 14.91 9.28 -8.08
CA GLY A 126 15.96 10.27 -7.78
C GLY A 126 15.53 11.39 -6.81
N ILE A 127 14.25 11.47 -6.46
CA ILE A 127 13.73 12.52 -5.57
C ILE A 127 13.61 12.02 -4.13
N ALA A 128 14.18 12.77 -3.17
CA ALA A 128 13.98 12.50 -1.75
C ALA A 128 12.57 12.94 -1.31
N LEU A 129 11.78 11.99 -0.85
CA LEU A 129 10.41 12.19 -0.38
C LEU A 129 10.36 12.13 1.14
N SER A 130 9.75 13.15 1.77
CA SER A 130 9.50 13.10 3.20
C SER A 130 8.45 12.05 3.55
N ARG A 131 8.49 11.52 4.78
CA ARG A 131 7.48 10.58 5.29
C ARG A 131 6.06 11.14 5.18
N GLU A 132 5.90 12.40 5.53
CA GLU A 132 4.62 13.11 5.43
C GLU A 132 4.13 13.20 3.98
N LYS A 133 5.02 13.52 3.03
CA LYS A 133 4.68 13.59 1.62
C LYS A 133 4.23 12.24 1.05
N ILE A 134 4.93 11.16 1.44
CA ILE A 134 4.56 9.79 1.08
C ILE A 134 3.21 9.43 1.68
N LEU A 135 3.01 9.73 2.96
CA LEU A 135 1.77 9.44 3.68
C LEU A 135 0.58 10.14 3.01
N ASN A 136 0.71 11.45 2.76
CA ASN A 136 -0.34 12.25 2.14
C ASN A 136 -0.69 11.77 0.72
N HIS A 137 0.28 11.27 -0.03
CA HIS A 137 0.03 10.77 -1.39
C HIS A 137 -0.65 9.39 -1.38
N VAL A 138 -0.13 8.45 -0.59
CA VAL A 138 -0.57 7.05 -0.60
C VAL A 138 -1.80 6.83 0.30
N TRP A 139 -1.95 7.60 1.40
CA TRP A 139 -3.06 7.45 2.35
C TRP A 139 -4.06 8.60 2.38
N ASN A 140 -3.86 9.65 1.58
CA ASN A 140 -4.62 10.91 1.54
C ASN A 140 -4.45 11.83 2.76
N TYR A 141 -4.82 13.12 2.57
CA TYR A 141 -4.65 14.21 3.53
C TYR A 141 -5.39 14.05 4.87
N ASP A 142 -6.36 13.13 4.97
CA ASP A 142 -7.15 12.90 6.17
C ASP A 142 -6.55 11.84 7.11
N TYR A 143 -5.32 11.42 6.86
CA TYR A 143 -4.65 10.46 7.72
C TYR A 143 -4.06 11.19 8.95
N PHE A 144 -4.59 10.88 10.13
CA PHE A 144 -4.15 11.47 11.41
C PHE A 144 -3.09 10.62 12.14
N GLY A 145 -2.57 9.58 11.52
CA GLY A 145 -1.57 8.68 12.12
C GLY A 145 -0.14 9.21 12.07
N ASP A 146 0.76 8.57 12.83
CA ASP A 146 2.19 8.91 12.85
C ASP A 146 2.83 8.60 11.49
N ALA A 147 3.58 9.55 10.96
CA ALA A 147 4.35 9.39 9.72
C ALA A 147 5.35 8.23 9.76
N ARG A 148 5.70 7.72 10.95
CA ARG A 148 6.53 6.52 11.12
C ARG A 148 5.88 5.22 10.67
N THR A 149 4.56 5.19 10.48
CA THR A 149 3.88 4.02 9.90
C THR A 149 4.41 3.68 8.51
N ILE A 150 4.90 4.67 7.77
CA ILE A 150 5.57 4.48 6.49
C ILE A 150 6.75 3.52 6.59
N ASP A 151 7.50 3.57 7.68
CA ASP A 151 8.71 2.75 7.86
C ASP A 151 8.35 1.25 7.85
N THR A 152 7.20 0.87 8.40
CA THR A 152 6.69 -0.50 8.36
C THR A 152 6.34 -0.94 6.94
N HIS A 153 5.66 -0.07 6.17
CA HIS A 153 5.30 -0.39 4.78
C HIS A 153 6.52 -0.47 3.88
N VAL A 154 7.48 0.44 4.03
CA VAL A 154 8.74 0.40 3.29
C VAL A 154 9.52 -0.87 3.61
N LYS A 155 9.58 -1.28 4.89
CA LYS A 155 10.24 -2.53 5.29
C LYS A 155 9.60 -3.74 4.61
N LYS A 156 8.27 -3.82 4.56
CA LYS A 156 7.54 -4.91 3.90
C LYS A 156 7.74 -4.90 2.40
N LEU A 157 7.62 -3.72 1.77
CA LEU A 157 7.85 -3.56 0.34
C LEU A 157 9.25 -4.02 -0.05
N ARG A 158 10.29 -3.55 0.65
CA ARG A 158 11.68 -3.99 0.44
C ARG A 158 11.81 -5.51 0.50
N ALA A 159 11.22 -6.14 1.51
CA ALA A 159 11.27 -7.60 1.65
C ALA A 159 10.60 -8.34 0.49
N LYS A 160 9.50 -7.81 -0.06
CA LYS A 160 8.76 -8.42 -1.17
C LYS A 160 9.45 -8.28 -2.52
N ILE A 161 10.10 -7.14 -2.78
CA ILE A 161 10.85 -6.91 -4.02
C ILE A 161 12.30 -7.44 -3.94
N GLY A 162 12.68 -8.08 -2.83
CA GLY A 162 13.96 -8.78 -2.66
C GLY A 162 15.18 -7.86 -2.74
N GLU A 163 16.18 -8.26 -3.52
CA GLU A 163 17.42 -7.48 -3.69
C GLU A 163 17.18 -6.07 -4.21
N LYS A 164 16.15 -5.88 -5.05
CA LYS A 164 15.76 -4.55 -5.53
C LYS A 164 15.20 -3.64 -4.43
N GLY A 165 14.94 -4.17 -3.23
CA GLY A 165 14.59 -3.38 -2.05
C GLY A 165 15.62 -2.33 -1.67
N ASP A 166 16.88 -2.54 -2.04
CA ASP A 166 17.98 -1.59 -1.79
C ASP A 166 17.88 -0.32 -2.66
N TYR A 167 17.05 -0.32 -3.70
CA TYR A 167 16.75 0.89 -4.49
C TYR A 167 15.90 1.90 -3.72
N ILE A 168 15.14 1.46 -2.73
CA ILE A 168 14.44 2.36 -1.82
C ILE A 168 15.40 2.75 -0.70
N LYS A 169 16.12 3.84 -0.85
CA LYS A 169 17.14 4.33 0.10
C LYS A 169 16.52 5.11 1.24
N THR A 170 17.01 4.92 2.46
CA THR A 170 16.60 5.73 3.61
C THR A 170 17.40 7.01 3.64
N ILE A 171 16.73 8.16 3.67
CA ILE A 171 17.32 9.48 3.86
C ILE A 171 17.08 9.89 5.30
N TRP A 172 18.11 9.80 6.12
CA TRP A 172 18.02 10.06 7.55
C TRP A 172 17.46 11.45 7.86
N GLY A 173 16.54 11.51 8.80
CA GLY A 173 15.87 12.76 9.19
C GLY A 173 14.81 13.27 8.21
N MET A 174 14.68 12.70 6.99
CA MET A 174 13.72 13.12 5.98
C MET A 174 12.70 12.03 5.65
N GLY A 175 13.15 10.93 5.06
CA GLY A 175 12.25 9.88 4.55
C GLY A 175 12.96 8.90 3.64
N TYR A 176 12.52 8.82 2.38
CA TYR A 176 13.00 7.81 1.43
C TYR A 176 13.23 8.38 0.03
N LYS A 177 14.11 7.73 -0.72
CA LYS A 177 14.37 8.00 -2.13
C LYS A 177 14.44 6.68 -2.88
N PHE A 178 13.78 6.59 -4.02
CA PHE A 178 13.97 5.48 -4.96
C PHE A 178 15.08 5.86 -5.94
N GLU A 179 16.02 4.96 -6.15
CA GLU A 179 17.17 5.16 -7.01
C GLU A 179 17.61 3.78 -7.52
N ALA A 180 17.14 3.42 -8.71
CA ALA A 180 17.57 2.22 -9.38
C ALA A 180 19.04 2.34 -9.80
N GLU A 181 19.73 1.21 -9.91
CA GLU A 181 21.07 1.22 -10.51
C GLU A 181 20.93 1.47 -12.00
N GLU A 182 21.59 2.51 -12.51
CA GLU A 182 21.76 2.64 -13.95
C GLU A 182 22.57 1.42 -14.42
N ASN A 183 21.93 0.51 -15.17
CA ASN A 183 22.68 -0.49 -15.90
C ASN A 183 23.69 0.25 -16.80
N GLY A 184 24.94 0.22 -16.37
CA GLY A 184 26.02 0.88 -17.06
C GLY A 184 25.97 0.52 -18.55
N SER A 185 25.62 1.51 -19.36
CA SER A 185 25.91 1.45 -20.79
C SER A 185 27.41 1.29 -20.90
N ASP A 186 27.86 0.08 -21.14
CA ASP A 186 29.23 -0.21 -21.52
C ASP A 186 29.63 0.73 -22.66
N LYS A 187 30.70 1.45 -22.40
CA LYS A 187 31.46 2.17 -23.41
C LYS A 187 32.17 1.19 -24.34
#